data_f50c9f800d95c063321626377c36281d
#
_entry.id   f50c9f800d95c063321626377c36281d
#
_cell.length_a   1.000
_cell.length_b   1.000
_cell.length_c   1.000
_cell.angle_alpha   90.00
_cell.angle_beta   90.00
_cell.angle_gamma   90.00
#
_symmetry.space_group_name_H-M   'P 1'
#
loop_
_entity.id
_entity.type
_entity.pdbx_description
1 polymer ?
#
loop_
_entity_poly.entity_id
_entity_poly.type
_entity_poly.pdbx_seq_one_letter_code
_entity_poly.pdbx_strand_id
1 'polypeptide(L)'
;EYDIDGFRCDVAGFVPLDFWEQLRPHLETVKPVFLLGEWEGRDLHARSFDATYAWSWYDAVHQIAQGKADVNKLYVYYSWNEKYYPRNIFRMLHLSNHDLNAWERTEFEAFGDALPAFMALSVISEGIPMIYNGQEAGNTRRLAFFEKDPIQWQEHPNGELYRKLFALKKANPAL
;
A
#
# COMPACT_ATOMS: atom_id res chain seq x y z
N GLU A 1 27.37 -2.71 -4.57
CA GLU A 1 27.89 -2.98 -3.21
C GLU A 1 26.78 -3.56 -2.31
N TYR A 2 25.56 -3.05 -2.43
CA TYR A 2 24.38 -3.59 -1.76
C TYR A 2 23.49 -4.24 -2.82
N ASP A 3 23.30 -5.56 -2.74
CA ASP A 3 22.51 -6.31 -3.72
C ASP A 3 21.00 -6.16 -3.41
N ILE A 4 20.49 -4.94 -3.56
CA ILE A 4 19.08 -4.60 -3.33
C ILE A 4 18.23 -4.92 -4.56
N ASP A 5 16.96 -5.24 -4.35
CA ASP A 5 16.04 -5.71 -5.40
C ASP A 5 15.12 -4.60 -5.94
N GLY A 6 15.16 -3.40 -5.35
CA GLY A 6 14.35 -2.29 -5.81
C GLY A 6 14.38 -1.08 -4.89
N PHE A 7 13.55 -0.09 -5.23
CA PHE A 7 13.47 1.17 -4.51
C PHE A 7 12.02 1.61 -4.31
N ARG A 8 11.74 2.14 -3.14
CA ARG A 8 10.59 3.01 -2.92
C ARG A 8 11.04 4.45 -3.13
N CYS A 9 10.42 5.11 -4.08
CA CYS A 9 10.75 6.48 -4.46
C CYS A 9 9.77 7.46 -3.82
N ASP A 10 10.30 8.28 -2.93
CA ASP A 10 9.57 9.29 -2.19
C ASP A 10 9.02 10.37 -3.12
N VAL A 11 7.78 10.78 -2.89
CA VAL A 11 7.08 11.86 -3.62
C VAL A 11 7.30 11.80 -5.14
N ALA A 12 7.20 10.60 -5.71
CA ALA A 12 7.62 10.32 -7.09
C ALA A 12 6.96 11.22 -8.16
N GLY A 13 5.74 11.71 -7.89
CA GLY A 13 5.02 12.58 -8.82
C GLY A 13 5.53 14.01 -8.89
N PHE A 14 6.37 14.45 -7.96
CA PHE A 14 7.01 15.77 -8.02
C PHE A 14 8.35 15.76 -8.75
N VAL A 15 8.88 14.58 -9.04
CA VAL A 15 10.07 14.43 -9.87
C VAL A 15 9.63 14.33 -11.33
N PRO A 16 10.27 15.05 -12.26
CA PRO A 16 9.92 15.00 -13.68
C PRO A 16 9.89 13.57 -14.22
N LEU A 17 8.88 13.24 -15.01
CA LEU A 17 8.66 11.89 -15.54
C LEU A 17 9.84 11.39 -16.37
N ASP A 18 10.44 12.29 -17.18
CA ASP A 18 11.59 11.98 -18.02
C ASP A 18 12.83 11.55 -17.22
N PHE A 19 12.98 12.03 -15.98
CA PHE A 19 14.03 11.53 -15.07
C PHE A 19 13.81 10.04 -14.76
N TRP A 20 12.58 9.65 -14.41
CA TRP A 20 12.26 8.26 -14.11
C TRP A 20 12.40 7.35 -15.33
N GLU A 21 11.97 7.83 -16.50
CA GLU A 21 12.09 7.10 -17.77
C GLU A 21 13.56 6.90 -18.20
N GLN A 22 14.44 7.80 -17.82
CA GLN A 22 15.87 7.65 -18.05
C GLN A 22 16.55 6.77 -16.98
N LEU A 23 16.15 6.90 -15.72
CA LEU A 23 16.72 6.15 -14.60
C LEU A 23 16.45 4.65 -14.71
N ARG A 24 15.23 4.25 -15.05
CA ARG A 24 14.81 2.84 -15.10
C ARG A 24 15.73 1.98 -15.95
N PRO A 25 16.01 2.30 -17.24
CA PRO A 25 16.92 1.51 -18.06
C PRO A 25 18.34 1.43 -17.49
N HIS A 26 18.84 2.49 -16.85
CA HIS A 26 20.17 2.47 -16.24
C HIS A 26 20.25 1.48 -15.07
N LEU A 27 19.24 1.43 -14.22
CA LEU A 27 19.18 0.45 -13.14
C LEU A 27 19.15 -0.99 -13.70
N GLU A 28 18.38 -1.23 -14.75
CA GLU A 28 18.22 -2.54 -15.38
C GLU A 28 19.49 -3.03 -16.10
N THR A 29 20.45 -2.16 -16.43
CA THR A 29 21.75 -2.59 -16.90
C THR A 29 22.55 -3.35 -15.83
N VAL A 30 22.23 -3.12 -14.54
CA VAL A 30 22.89 -3.81 -13.42
C VAL A 30 22.14 -5.10 -13.06
N LYS A 31 20.83 -4.98 -12.81
CA LYS A 31 19.90 -6.11 -12.59
C LYS A 31 18.46 -5.63 -12.73
N PRO A 32 17.50 -6.53 -12.98
CA PRO A 32 16.08 -6.21 -12.85
C PRO A 32 15.77 -5.70 -11.44
N VAL A 33 15.05 -4.59 -11.33
CA VAL A 33 14.66 -3.98 -10.05
C VAL A 33 13.17 -3.71 -10.00
N PHE A 34 12.60 -3.76 -8.79
CA PHE A 34 11.23 -3.37 -8.53
C PHE A 34 11.18 -1.89 -8.10
N LEU A 35 10.40 -1.07 -8.78
CA LEU A 35 10.22 0.35 -8.45
C LEU A 35 8.81 0.63 -7.96
N LEU A 36 8.71 1.09 -6.72
CA LEU A 36 7.48 1.55 -6.07
C LEU A 36 7.50 3.09 -5.98
N GLY A 37 6.57 3.75 -6.67
CA GLY A 37 6.40 5.20 -6.58
C GLY A 37 5.43 5.58 -5.47
N GLU A 38 5.86 6.43 -4.54
CA GLU A 38 4.94 7.09 -3.63
C GLU A 38 4.20 8.20 -4.37
N TRP A 39 3.20 7.82 -5.06
CA TRP A 39 2.30 8.67 -5.84
C TRP A 39 1.11 7.86 -6.34
N GLU A 40 0.12 8.54 -6.87
CA GLU A 40 -0.98 7.91 -7.58
C GLU A 40 -1.16 8.59 -8.93
N GLY A 41 -0.54 8.04 -9.96
CA GLY A 41 -0.60 8.57 -11.33
C GLY A 41 -0.34 7.50 -12.37
N ARG A 42 -1.14 7.54 -13.45
CA ARG A 42 -1.06 6.59 -14.56
C ARG A 42 0.25 6.69 -15.34
N ASP A 43 0.74 7.90 -15.54
CA ASP A 43 1.91 8.24 -16.33
C ASP A 43 3.19 7.60 -15.78
N LEU A 44 3.31 7.49 -14.45
CA LEU A 44 4.43 6.81 -13.80
C LEU A 44 4.57 5.34 -14.20
N HIS A 45 3.46 4.68 -14.54
CA HIS A 45 3.46 3.28 -14.94
C HIS A 45 3.83 3.03 -16.40
N ALA A 46 3.84 4.06 -17.24
CA ALA A 46 4.06 3.88 -18.67
C ALA A 46 5.42 3.25 -18.99
N ARG A 47 6.49 3.68 -18.30
CA ARG A 47 7.86 3.22 -18.55
C ARG A 47 8.77 3.18 -17.31
N SER A 48 8.25 3.48 -16.12
CA SER A 48 9.12 3.74 -14.98
C SER A 48 8.85 2.85 -13.79
N PHE A 49 7.62 2.81 -13.27
CA PHE A 49 7.29 2.16 -12.02
C PHE A 49 6.48 0.87 -12.23
N ASP A 50 6.80 -0.14 -11.43
CA ASP A 50 6.04 -1.39 -11.38
C ASP A 50 4.79 -1.24 -10.51
N ALA A 51 4.88 -0.41 -9.48
CA ALA A 51 3.78 -0.17 -8.55
C ALA A 51 3.70 1.29 -8.10
N THR A 52 2.47 1.72 -7.77
CA THR A 52 2.21 2.99 -7.09
C THR A 52 1.24 2.78 -5.92
N TYR A 53 1.21 3.73 -5.00
CA TYR A 53 0.26 3.74 -3.88
C TYR A 53 -1.17 3.86 -4.39
N ALA A 54 -2.10 3.14 -3.75
CA ALA A 54 -3.52 3.22 -4.03
C ALA A 54 -4.22 4.13 -3.02
N TRP A 55 -3.89 5.43 -3.03
CA TRP A 55 -4.49 6.41 -2.12
C TRP A 55 -6.01 6.51 -2.28
N SER A 56 -6.51 6.43 -3.51
CA SER A 56 -7.95 6.43 -3.78
C SER A 56 -8.66 5.19 -3.24
N TRP A 57 -7.97 4.03 -3.16
CA TRP A 57 -8.50 2.85 -2.49
C TRP A 57 -8.56 3.06 -0.98
N TYR A 58 -7.48 3.58 -0.38
CA TYR A 58 -7.45 3.92 1.04
C TYR A 58 -8.59 4.89 1.40
N ASP A 59 -8.76 5.96 0.62
CA ASP A 59 -9.85 6.91 0.83
C ASP A 59 -11.22 6.24 0.77
N ALA A 60 -11.43 5.35 -0.20
CA ALA A 60 -12.69 4.63 -0.35
C ALA A 60 -12.99 3.76 0.88
N VAL A 61 -12.06 2.91 1.30
CA VAL A 61 -12.29 2.01 2.45
C VAL A 61 -12.39 2.79 3.76
N HIS A 62 -11.62 3.86 3.92
CA HIS A 62 -11.71 4.71 5.11
C HIS A 62 -13.07 5.43 5.21
N GLN A 63 -13.59 5.99 4.11
CA GLN A 63 -14.91 6.62 4.12
C GLN A 63 -16.04 5.61 4.39
N ILE A 64 -15.93 4.39 3.89
CA ILE A 64 -16.88 3.32 4.19
C ILE A 64 -16.82 2.97 5.67
N ALA A 65 -15.64 2.77 6.24
CA ALA A 65 -15.46 2.49 7.67
C ALA A 65 -16.05 3.58 8.56
N GLN A 66 -15.96 4.83 8.13
CA GLN A 66 -16.51 5.99 8.85
C GLN A 66 -18.02 6.20 8.61
N GLY A 67 -18.69 5.36 7.83
CA GLY A 67 -20.09 5.53 7.47
C GLY A 67 -20.38 6.74 6.57
N LYS A 68 -19.36 7.32 5.94
CA LYS A 68 -19.47 8.48 5.04
C LYS A 68 -19.73 8.09 3.59
N ALA A 69 -19.51 6.85 3.25
CA ALA A 69 -19.79 6.26 1.96
C ALA A 69 -20.28 4.82 2.13
N ASP A 70 -20.89 4.28 1.09
CA ASP A 70 -21.28 2.88 1.02
C ASP A 70 -20.33 2.07 0.11
N VAL A 71 -20.59 0.77 -0.04
CA VAL A 71 -19.78 -0.15 -0.84
C VAL A 71 -19.68 0.24 -2.32
N ASN A 72 -20.61 1.05 -2.84
CA ASN A 72 -20.56 1.52 -4.22
C ASN A 72 -19.28 2.32 -4.51
N LYS A 73 -18.70 2.96 -3.49
CA LYS A 73 -17.42 3.67 -3.64
C LYS A 73 -16.29 2.72 -4.04
N LEU A 74 -16.27 1.47 -3.56
CA LEU A 74 -15.32 0.44 -4.01
C LEU A 74 -15.60 -0.02 -5.44
N TYR A 75 -16.88 -0.19 -5.84
CA TYR A 75 -17.19 -0.50 -7.23
C TYR A 75 -16.71 0.59 -8.19
N VAL A 76 -16.86 1.86 -7.80
CA VAL A 76 -16.33 3.00 -8.57
C VAL A 76 -14.81 2.93 -8.66
N TYR A 77 -14.12 2.68 -7.53
CA TYR A 77 -12.66 2.53 -7.50
C TYR A 77 -12.19 1.43 -8.44
N TYR A 78 -12.72 0.21 -8.32
CA TYR A 78 -12.27 -0.92 -9.15
C TYR A 78 -12.57 -0.70 -10.62
N SER A 79 -13.77 -0.20 -10.96
CA SER A 79 -14.12 0.12 -12.35
C SER A 79 -13.23 1.21 -12.95
N TRP A 80 -12.86 2.21 -12.16
CA TRP A 80 -11.95 3.25 -12.60
C TRP A 80 -10.52 2.72 -12.73
N ASN A 81 -10.04 1.95 -11.75
CA ASN A 81 -8.70 1.36 -11.76
C ASN A 81 -8.49 0.50 -13.02
N GLU A 82 -9.45 -0.40 -13.33
CA GLU A 82 -9.40 -1.26 -14.52
C GLU A 82 -9.34 -0.47 -15.84
N LYS A 83 -10.05 0.64 -15.93
CA LYS A 83 -10.12 1.47 -17.16
C LYS A 83 -8.95 2.43 -17.30
N TYR A 84 -8.46 2.96 -16.20
CA TYR A 84 -7.49 4.05 -16.20
C TYR A 84 -6.05 3.57 -16.21
N TYR A 85 -5.74 2.50 -15.48
CA TYR A 85 -4.38 2.00 -15.36
C TYR A 85 -4.06 0.89 -16.38
N PRO A 86 -2.79 0.76 -16.79
CA PRO A 86 -2.34 -0.38 -17.60
C PRO A 86 -2.55 -1.71 -16.85
N ARG A 87 -2.81 -2.80 -17.59
CA ARG A 87 -3.13 -4.12 -17.00
C ARG A 87 -1.97 -4.78 -16.24
N ASN A 88 -0.74 -4.43 -16.56
CA ASN A 88 0.46 -5.10 -16.02
C ASN A 88 1.15 -4.25 -14.94
N ILE A 89 0.37 -3.52 -14.15
CA ILE A 89 0.89 -2.71 -13.06
C ILE A 89 0.28 -3.15 -11.73
N PHE A 90 0.97 -2.81 -10.66
CA PHE A 90 0.47 -3.09 -9.33
C PHE A 90 0.06 -1.81 -8.59
N ARG A 91 -1.03 -1.94 -7.85
CA ARG A 91 -1.47 -0.91 -6.91
C ARG A 91 -1.14 -1.39 -5.51
N MET A 92 -0.40 -0.60 -4.71
CA MET A 92 -0.09 -0.96 -3.34
C MET A 92 -1.23 -0.56 -2.42
N LEU A 93 -1.92 -1.55 -1.86
CA LEU A 93 -3.04 -1.38 -0.95
C LEU A 93 -2.53 -1.31 0.49
N HIS A 94 -2.99 -0.33 1.25
CA HIS A 94 -2.56 -0.12 2.63
C HIS A 94 -3.70 0.41 3.50
N LEU A 95 -3.68 0.07 4.78
CA LEU A 95 -4.61 0.59 5.78
C LEU A 95 -3.94 1.66 6.67
N SER A 96 -2.62 1.65 6.72
CA SER A 96 -1.80 2.63 7.38
C SER A 96 -0.45 2.73 6.68
N ASN A 97 0.31 3.76 6.97
CA ASN A 97 1.71 3.94 6.63
C ASN A 97 2.34 4.91 7.63
N HIS A 98 3.63 5.22 7.45
CA HIS A 98 4.35 6.11 8.35
C HIS A 98 3.74 7.52 8.43
N ASP A 99 3.19 8.04 7.33
CA ASP A 99 2.54 9.35 7.30
C ASP A 99 1.18 9.32 7.99
N LEU A 100 0.30 8.40 7.57
CA LEU A 100 -1.04 8.26 8.15
C LEU A 100 -0.96 8.01 9.66
N ASN A 101 -0.08 7.11 10.10
CA ASN A 101 0.07 6.81 11.51
C ASN A 101 0.61 8.00 12.31
N ALA A 102 1.64 8.66 11.82
CA ALA A 102 2.27 9.75 12.57
C ALA A 102 1.45 11.04 12.56
N TRP A 103 0.90 11.42 11.40
CA TRP A 103 0.28 12.74 11.21
C TRP A 103 -1.23 12.74 11.34
N GLU A 104 -1.89 11.62 11.04
CA GLU A 104 -3.34 11.58 11.04
C GLU A 104 -3.92 10.73 12.17
N ARG A 105 -3.79 9.40 12.08
CA ARG A 105 -4.44 8.45 12.98
C ARG A 105 -3.86 7.05 12.89
N THR A 106 -4.10 6.25 13.93
CA THR A 106 -3.85 4.81 13.92
C THR A 106 -4.89 4.09 13.05
N GLU A 107 -4.61 2.84 12.66
CA GLU A 107 -5.59 2.02 11.93
C GLU A 107 -6.85 1.74 12.77
N PHE A 108 -6.71 1.62 14.10
CA PHE A 108 -7.83 1.42 15.00
C PHE A 108 -8.77 2.63 15.05
N GLU A 109 -8.22 3.84 15.04
CA GLU A 109 -9.00 5.08 14.93
C GLU A 109 -9.64 5.24 13.55
N ALA A 110 -8.96 4.77 12.49
CA ALA A 110 -9.44 4.85 11.13
C ALA A 110 -10.61 3.90 10.85
N PHE A 111 -10.52 2.66 11.32
CA PHE A 111 -11.41 1.58 10.90
C PHE A 111 -12.29 1.00 12.02
N GLY A 112 -11.96 1.25 13.29
CA GLY A 112 -12.74 0.76 14.44
C GLY A 112 -13.01 -0.75 14.35
N ASP A 113 -14.25 -1.16 14.62
CA ASP A 113 -14.68 -2.57 14.57
C ASP A 113 -14.65 -3.18 13.17
N ALA A 114 -14.60 -2.36 12.12
CA ALA A 114 -14.50 -2.82 10.75
C ALA A 114 -13.06 -3.19 10.33
N LEU A 115 -12.05 -2.92 11.17
CA LEU A 115 -10.64 -3.16 10.84
C LEU A 115 -10.37 -4.58 10.31
N PRO A 116 -10.84 -5.68 10.92
CA PRO A 116 -10.57 -7.02 10.41
C PRO A 116 -11.10 -7.26 8.99
N ALA A 117 -12.25 -6.68 8.65
CA ALA A 117 -12.82 -6.79 7.31
C ALA A 117 -11.95 -6.06 6.26
N PHE A 118 -11.45 -4.87 6.60
CA PHE A 118 -10.58 -4.12 5.69
C PHE A 118 -9.16 -4.68 5.63
N MET A 119 -8.66 -5.32 6.70
CA MET A 119 -7.44 -6.13 6.65
C MET A 119 -7.59 -7.27 5.63
N ALA A 120 -8.69 -8.01 5.68
CA ALA A 120 -8.96 -9.06 4.71
C ALA A 120 -9.02 -8.47 3.30
N LEU A 121 -9.77 -7.40 3.09
CA LEU A 121 -9.94 -6.77 1.78
C LEU A 121 -8.61 -6.26 1.21
N SER A 122 -7.74 -5.65 2.04
CA SER A 122 -6.43 -5.15 1.59
C SER A 122 -5.50 -6.25 1.08
N VAL A 123 -5.66 -7.47 1.59
CA VAL A 123 -4.83 -8.61 1.17
C VAL A 123 -5.43 -9.36 0.00
N ILE A 124 -6.75 -9.61 -0.01
CA ILE A 124 -7.38 -10.44 -1.05
C ILE A 124 -7.73 -9.67 -2.32
N SER A 125 -7.76 -8.33 -2.29
CA SER A 125 -8.00 -7.53 -3.49
C SER A 125 -6.85 -7.60 -4.49
N GLU A 126 -7.15 -7.23 -5.72
CA GLU A 126 -6.14 -7.03 -6.77
C GLU A 126 -5.15 -5.96 -6.35
N GLY A 127 -3.86 -6.31 -6.34
CA GLY A 127 -2.77 -5.42 -5.95
C GLY A 127 -1.78 -6.06 -4.99
N ILE A 128 -0.85 -5.24 -4.51
CA ILE A 128 0.17 -5.64 -3.54
C ILE A 128 -0.25 -5.14 -2.16
N PRO A 129 -0.53 -6.02 -1.19
CA PRO A 129 -0.83 -5.61 0.17
C PRO A 129 0.43 -5.11 0.88
N MET A 130 0.30 -4.01 1.61
CA MET A 130 1.34 -3.49 2.49
C MET A 130 0.87 -3.51 3.95
N ILE A 131 1.70 -4.05 4.83
CA ILE A 131 1.53 -3.92 6.27
C ILE A 131 2.51 -2.86 6.77
N TYR A 132 2.00 -1.82 7.40
CA TYR A 132 2.85 -0.89 8.11
C TYR A 132 3.35 -1.52 9.41
N ASN A 133 4.60 -1.30 9.69
CA ASN A 133 5.32 -1.85 10.83
C ASN A 133 4.56 -1.65 12.15
N GLY A 134 4.23 -2.73 12.84
CA GLY A 134 3.46 -2.74 14.08
C GLY A 134 1.98 -3.06 13.96
N GLN A 135 1.38 -3.06 12.75
CA GLN A 135 -0.02 -3.45 12.56
C GLN A 135 -0.25 -4.90 13.02
N GLU A 136 0.69 -5.79 12.71
CA GLU A 136 0.67 -7.19 13.12
C GLU A 136 0.77 -7.38 14.64
N ALA A 137 1.39 -6.43 15.33
CA ALA A 137 1.49 -6.41 16.80
C ALA A 137 0.32 -5.67 17.49
N GLY A 138 -0.65 -5.17 16.70
CA GLY A 138 -1.77 -4.41 17.22
C GLY A 138 -1.37 -3.06 17.81
N ASN A 139 -0.43 -2.35 17.19
CA ASN A 139 0.03 -1.05 17.66
C ASN A 139 -1.11 -0.02 17.63
N THR A 140 -1.55 0.43 18.78
CA THR A 140 -2.60 1.45 18.96
C THR A 140 -2.05 2.86 19.13
N ARG A 141 -0.73 3.04 18.97
CA ARG A 141 -0.07 4.33 19.18
C ARG A 141 0.27 4.99 17.85
N ARG A 142 0.16 6.31 17.82
CA ARG A 142 0.78 7.13 16.79
C ARG A 142 2.27 7.22 17.10
N LEU A 143 3.10 6.78 16.17
CA LEU A 143 4.54 6.76 16.32
C LEU A 143 5.13 8.13 15.96
N ALA A 144 6.14 8.56 16.72
CA ALA A 144 6.87 9.79 16.41
C ALA A 144 7.58 9.65 15.05
N PHE A 145 7.43 10.65 14.19
CA PHE A 145 7.92 10.56 12.81
C PHE A 145 9.44 10.73 12.72
N PHE A 146 10.00 11.67 13.48
CA PHE A 146 11.42 12.03 13.41
C PHE A 146 12.25 11.50 14.59
N GLU A 147 11.62 10.86 15.56
CA GLU A 147 12.27 10.41 16.78
C GLU A 147 12.33 8.88 16.81
N LYS A 148 13.25 8.36 17.62
CA LYS A 148 13.26 6.93 17.93
C LYS A 148 12.05 6.60 18.81
N ASP A 149 11.03 5.98 18.25
CA ASP A 149 9.84 5.54 18.96
C ASP A 149 9.62 4.04 18.75
N PRO A 150 10.11 3.19 19.66
CA PRO A 150 10.06 1.75 19.47
C PRO A 150 8.64 1.21 19.57
N ILE A 151 8.31 0.31 18.64
CA ILE A 151 7.07 -0.46 18.65
C ILE A 151 7.10 -1.46 19.81
N GLN A 152 5.99 -1.57 20.51
CA GLN A 152 5.81 -2.62 21.51
C GLN A 152 5.36 -3.90 20.81
N TRP A 153 6.33 -4.77 20.54
CA TRP A 153 6.07 -6.06 19.91
C TRP A 153 5.39 -7.00 20.88
N GLN A 154 4.24 -7.52 20.48
CA GLN A 154 3.43 -8.49 21.23
C GLN A 154 2.66 -9.39 20.29
N GLU A 155 2.24 -10.55 20.78
CA GLU A 155 1.26 -11.37 20.08
C GLU A 155 -0.08 -10.66 20.04
N HIS A 156 -0.69 -10.58 18.86
CA HIS A 156 -1.98 -9.93 18.65
C HIS A 156 -2.79 -10.68 17.57
N PRO A 157 -4.13 -10.72 17.69
CA PRO A 157 -4.99 -11.37 16.69
C PRO A 157 -4.78 -10.87 15.26
N ASN A 158 -4.38 -9.61 15.07
CA ASN A 158 -4.06 -9.05 13.76
C ASN A 158 -2.90 -9.80 13.08
N GLY A 159 -1.86 -10.16 13.83
CA GLY A 159 -0.71 -10.91 13.29
C GLY A 159 -1.13 -12.28 12.79
N GLU A 160 -1.97 -13.00 13.54
CA GLU A 160 -2.51 -14.29 13.11
C GLU A 160 -3.44 -14.14 11.89
N LEU A 161 -4.26 -13.09 11.86
CA LEU A 161 -5.13 -12.80 10.71
C LEU A 161 -4.31 -12.53 9.45
N TYR A 162 -3.31 -11.64 9.52
CA TYR A 162 -2.42 -11.37 8.38
C TYR A 162 -1.71 -12.63 7.90
N ARG A 163 -1.18 -13.44 8.82
CA ARG A 163 -0.52 -14.71 8.47
C ARG A 163 -1.42 -15.63 7.66
N LYS A 164 -2.69 -15.77 8.06
CA LYS A 164 -3.69 -16.57 7.33
C LYS A 164 -4.03 -15.97 5.98
N LEU A 165 -4.24 -14.67 5.91
CA LEU A 165 -4.59 -13.97 4.67
C LEU A 165 -3.46 -14.05 3.63
N PHE A 166 -2.21 -13.87 4.04
CA PHE A 166 -1.07 -14.03 3.13
C PHE A 166 -0.86 -15.48 2.68
N ALA A 167 -1.08 -16.44 3.58
CA ALA A 167 -1.05 -17.85 3.19
C ALA A 167 -2.15 -18.16 2.16
N LEU A 168 -3.35 -17.62 2.34
CA LEU A 168 -4.45 -17.74 1.39
C LEU A 168 -4.10 -17.12 0.04
N LYS A 169 -3.62 -15.86 0.03
CA LYS A 169 -3.21 -15.18 -1.21
C LYS A 169 -2.14 -15.95 -1.95
N LYS A 170 -1.11 -16.41 -1.24
CA LYS A 170 -0.01 -17.21 -1.84
C LYS A 170 -0.48 -18.55 -2.42
N ALA A 171 -1.50 -19.16 -1.83
CA ALA A 171 -2.02 -20.45 -2.27
C ALA A 171 -3.01 -20.36 -3.44
N ASN A 172 -3.50 -19.17 -3.77
CA ASN A 172 -4.55 -18.97 -4.77
C ASN A 172 -4.07 -18.08 -5.92
N PRO A 173 -3.86 -18.65 -7.11
CA PRO A 173 -3.45 -17.86 -8.28
C PRO A 173 -4.48 -16.82 -8.76
N ALA A 174 -5.70 -16.87 -8.22
CA ALA A 174 -6.76 -15.90 -8.54
C ALA A 174 -6.73 -14.64 -7.64
N LEU A 175 -5.88 -14.61 -6.60
CA LEU A 175 -5.65 -13.52 -5.70
C LEU A 175 -4.25 -12.94 -5.91
#